data_2610be9fe0a3e9b96f91f3cb4bad98ef
#
_entry.id   2610be9fe0a3e9b96f91f3cb4bad98ef
#
_cell.length_a   1.000
_cell.length_b   1.000
_cell.length_c   1.000
_cell.angle_alpha   90.00
_cell.angle_beta   90.00
_cell.angle_gamma   90.00
#
_symmetry.space_group_name_H-M   'P 1'
#
loop_
_entity.id
_entity.type
_entity.pdbx_description
1 polymer ?
#
loop_
_entity_poly.entity_id
_entity_poly.type
_entity_poly.pdbx_seq_one_letter_code
_entity_poly.pdbx_strand_id
1 'polypeptide(L)'
;IDAKGEAEWSMHSNRVEFSVEIEDVPIGFYPLKVGGIEVGIIETIEMHDGEIFGRIKFRDPETHGREHLDFEPRGEKIEVLQGESIILEVDFPLE
;
A
#
# COMPACT_ATOMS: atom_id res chain seq x y z
N ILE A 1 4.92 -15.75 10.66
CA ILE A 1 4.70 -15.17 9.32
C ILE A 1 5.84 -14.22 9.00
N ASP A 2 6.37 -14.37 7.81
CA ASP A 2 7.43 -13.49 7.33
C ASP A 2 6.90 -12.48 6.33
N ALA A 3 5.79 -11.86 6.67
CA ALA A 3 5.17 -10.85 5.81
C ALA A 3 6.17 -9.74 5.49
N LYS A 4 6.18 -9.33 4.24
CA LYS A 4 7.06 -8.26 3.76
C LYS A 4 6.24 -7.20 3.06
N GLY A 5 6.68 -5.96 3.18
CA GLY A 5 5.99 -4.86 2.54
C GLY A 5 6.94 -3.76 2.15
N GLU A 6 6.51 -2.95 1.19
CA GLU A 6 7.29 -1.82 0.73
C GLU A 6 6.35 -0.70 0.31
N ALA A 7 6.67 0.52 0.72
CA ALA A 7 5.92 1.70 0.33
C ALA A 7 6.85 2.62 -0.44
N GLU A 8 6.32 3.20 -1.53
CA GLU A 8 7.10 4.10 -2.38
C GLU A 8 6.29 5.35 -2.71
N TRP A 9 6.97 6.48 -2.74
CA TRP A 9 6.38 7.76 -3.13
C TRP A 9 7.29 8.41 -4.16
N SER A 10 6.70 8.93 -5.24
CA SER A 10 7.49 9.61 -6.26
C SER A 10 6.71 10.79 -6.81
N MET A 11 7.46 11.81 -7.23
CA MET A 11 6.89 12.98 -7.85
C MET A 11 7.62 13.24 -9.16
N HIS A 12 6.84 13.39 -10.22
CA HIS A 12 7.36 13.72 -11.55
C HIS A 12 6.61 14.94 -12.04
N SER A 13 7.32 15.90 -12.63
CA SER A 13 6.73 17.11 -13.24
C SER A 13 5.34 17.50 -12.74
N ASN A 14 4.31 16.79 -13.20
CA ASN A 14 2.92 17.15 -12.91
C ASN A 14 2.12 15.98 -12.33
N ARG A 15 2.80 14.99 -11.73
CA ARG A 15 2.07 13.87 -11.13
C ARG A 15 2.80 13.38 -9.89
N VAL A 16 2.01 12.86 -8.95
CA VAL A 16 2.49 12.24 -7.73
C VAL A 16 1.95 10.83 -7.67
N GLU A 17 2.79 9.88 -7.29
CA GLU A 17 2.40 8.48 -7.16
C GLU A 17 2.84 7.93 -5.82
N PHE A 18 1.99 7.09 -5.23
CA PHE A 18 2.28 6.40 -3.99
C PHE A 18 1.79 4.96 -4.14
N SER A 19 2.61 4.01 -3.74
CA SER A 19 2.22 2.61 -3.85
C SER A 19 2.66 1.84 -2.61
N VAL A 20 1.91 0.78 -2.31
CA VAL A 20 2.26 -0.14 -1.23
C VAL A 20 2.15 -1.54 -1.79
N GLU A 21 3.20 -2.34 -1.60
CA GLU A 21 3.25 -3.75 -1.98
C GLU A 21 3.40 -4.60 -0.74
N ILE A 22 2.74 -5.75 -0.76
CA ILE A 22 2.94 -6.73 0.30
C ILE A 22 3.15 -8.11 -0.34
N GLU A 23 3.89 -8.96 0.34
CA GLU A 23 4.14 -10.33 -0.12
C GLU A 23 4.33 -11.25 1.07
N ASP A 24 4.27 -12.56 0.80
CA ASP A 24 4.45 -13.61 1.79
C ASP A 24 3.36 -13.55 2.87
N VAL A 25 2.13 -13.24 2.43
CA VAL A 25 0.95 -13.23 3.29
C VAL A 25 -0.10 -14.14 2.65
N PRO A 26 -1.08 -14.64 3.43
CA PRO A 26 -2.15 -15.45 2.83
C PRO A 26 -2.95 -14.66 1.79
N ILE A 27 -3.56 -15.38 0.86
CA ILE A 27 -4.46 -14.74 -0.11
C ILE A 27 -5.62 -14.12 0.65
N GLY A 28 -5.95 -12.87 0.34
CA GLY A 28 -7.02 -12.17 1.01
C GLY A 28 -7.03 -10.69 0.72
N PHE A 29 -7.75 -9.97 1.57
CA PHE A 29 -7.91 -8.52 1.46
C PHE A 29 -7.33 -7.89 2.71
N TYR A 30 -6.49 -6.87 2.51
CA TYR A 30 -5.72 -6.27 3.60
C TYR A 30 -5.96 -4.77 3.61
N PRO A 31 -6.71 -4.26 4.59
CA PRO A 31 -6.90 -2.80 4.68
C PRO A 31 -5.58 -2.08 4.85
N LEU A 32 -5.46 -0.94 4.20
CA LEU A 32 -4.29 -0.07 4.28
C LEU A 32 -4.68 1.20 4.98
N LYS A 33 -3.96 1.55 6.04
CA LYS A 33 -4.17 2.79 6.76
C LYS A 33 -2.95 3.69 6.63
N VAL A 34 -3.22 4.98 6.46
CA VAL A 34 -2.18 6.00 6.44
C VAL A 34 -2.61 7.06 7.43
N GLY A 35 -1.76 7.29 8.45
CA GLY A 35 -2.09 8.24 9.50
C GLY A 35 -3.33 7.85 10.28
N GLY A 36 -3.60 6.55 10.40
CA GLY A 36 -4.75 6.06 11.15
C GLY A 36 -6.05 6.02 10.36
N ILE A 37 -6.03 6.42 9.10
CA ILE A 37 -7.22 6.47 8.26
C ILE A 37 -7.10 5.42 7.17
N GLU A 38 -8.14 4.60 7.00
CA GLU A 38 -8.15 3.60 5.93
C GLU A 38 -8.28 4.30 4.59
N VAL A 39 -7.32 4.06 3.69
CA VAL A 39 -7.28 4.70 2.37
C VAL A 39 -7.52 3.72 1.24
N GLY A 40 -7.51 2.42 1.51
CA GLY A 40 -7.76 1.42 0.48
C GLY A 40 -7.61 0.02 1.03
N ILE A 41 -7.76 -0.95 0.13
CA ILE A 41 -7.65 -2.37 0.48
C ILE A 41 -6.73 -3.01 -0.54
N ILE A 42 -5.73 -3.75 -0.07
CA ILE A 42 -4.81 -4.47 -0.93
C ILE A 42 -5.33 -5.89 -1.11
N GLU A 43 -5.57 -6.29 -2.35
CA GLU A 43 -5.95 -7.65 -2.67
C GLU A 43 -4.71 -8.42 -3.07
N THR A 44 -4.50 -9.60 -2.46
CA THR A 44 -3.35 -10.43 -2.80
C THR A 44 -3.78 -11.56 -3.72
N ILE A 45 -2.87 -11.93 -4.61
CA ILE A 45 -3.08 -13.02 -5.55
C ILE A 45 -1.86 -13.94 -5.51
N GLU A 46 -2.05 -15.16 -5.96
CA GLU A 46 -0.96 -16.11 -6.09
C GLU A 46 -0.35 -15.97 -7.49
N MET A 47 0.94 -15.69 -7.53
CA MET A 47 1.69 -15.63 -8.79
C MET A 47 1.98 -17.06 -9.26
N HIS A 48 2.33 -17.23 -10.55
CA HIS A 48 2.52 -18.58 -11.08
C HIS A 48 3.76 -19.29 -10.54
N ASP A 49 4.59 -18.61 -9.78
CA ASP A 49 5.71 -19.28 -9.08
C ASP A 49 5.34 -19.65 -7.65
N GLY A 50 4.07 -19.49 -7.26
CA GLY A 50 3.59 -19.84 -5.93
C GLY A 50 3.69 -18.73 -4.91
N GLU A 51 4.27 -17.60 -5.25
CA GLU A 51 4.39 -16.48 -4.33
C GLU A 51 3.08 -15.71 -4.25
N ILE A 52 2.76 -15.21 -3.06
CA ILE A 52 1.56 -14.40 -2.84
C ILE A 52 1.99 -12.94 -2.82
N PHE A 53 1.28 -12.11 -3.58
CA PHE A 53 1.67 -10.73 -3.81
C PHE A 53 0.43 -9.85 -3.92
N GLY A 54 0.52 -8.63 -3.40
CA GLY A 54 -0.52 -7.63 -3.57
C GLY A 54 0.09 -6.24 -3.66
N ARG A 55 -0.60 -5.37 -4.38
CA ARG A 55 -0.15 -3.99 -4.57
C ARG A 55 -1.35 -3.08 -4.73
N ILE A 56 -1.26 -1.88 -4.16
CA ILE A 56 -2.21 -0.82 -4.42
C ILE A 56 -1.43 0.41 -4.85
N LYS A 57 -1.92 1.10 -5.89
CA LYS A 57 -1.26 2.29 -6.41
C LYS A 57 -2.21 3.46 -6.41
N PHE A 58 -1.72 4.60 -5.94
CA PHE A 58 -2.45 5.85 -5.91
C PHE A 58 -1.74 6.85 -6.81
N ARG A 59 -2.52 7.73 -7.41
CA ARG A 59 -1.96 8.73 -8.31
C ARG A 59 -2.79 10.01 -8.30
N ASP A 60 -2.11 11.13 -8.42
CA ASP A 60 -2.75 12.45 -8.59
C ASP A 60 -2.01 13.17 -9.73
N PRO A 61 -2.64 13.48 -10.85
CA PRO A 61 -4.04 13.19 -11.19
C PRO A 61 -4.30 11.71 -11.41
N GLU A 62 -5.51 11.27 -11.15
CA GLU A 62 -5.82 9.84 -11.24
C GLU A 62 -5.88 9.38 -12.68
N THR A 63 -5.55 8.10 -12.88
CA THR A 63 -5.63 7.46 -14.18
C THR A 63 -6.24 6.08 -14.01
N HIS A 64 -6.60 5.49 -15.15
CA HIS A 64 -7.17 4.15 -15.17
C HIS A 64 -6.23 3.15 -14.47
N GLY A 65 -6.79 2.33 -13.61
CA GLY A 65 -6.03 1.32 -12.89
C GLY A 65 -5.33 1.82 -11.64
N ARG A 66 -5.55 3.08 -11.27
CA ARG A 66 -4.96 3.66 -10.07
C ARG A 66 -6.05 4.29 -9.21
N GLU A 67 -5.82 4.27 -7.88
CA GLU A 67 -6.68 5.01 -6.97
C GLU A 67 -6.28 6.47 -6.96
N HIS A 68 -7.21 7.35 -6.65
CA HIS A 68 -6.89 8.77 -6.56
C HIS A 68 -6.09 9.04 -5.29
N LEU A 69 -4.95 9.69 -5.42
CA LEU A 69 -4.11 10.05 -4.28
C LEU A 69 -4.63 11.38 -3.72
N ASP A 70 -5.49 11.28 -2.72
CA ASP A 70 -6.10 12.45 -2.10
C ASP A 70 -5.69 12.62 -0.64
N PHE A 71 -4.54 12.05 -0.28
CA PHE A 71 -3.98 12.15 1.06
C PHE A 71 -2.47 12.32 0.95
N GLU A 72 -1.83 12.72 2.06
CA GLU A 72 -0.38 12.91 2.10
C GLU A 72 0.24 11.79 2.93
N PRO A 73 0.93 10.82 2.28
CA PRO A 73 1.54 9.71 3.03
C PRO A 73 2.85 10.09 3.72
N ARG A 74 3.54 11.13 3.26
CA ARG A 74 4.85 11.46 3.83
C ARG A 74 4.70 11.96 5.25
N GLY A 75 5.54 11.44 6.14
CA GLY A 75 5.50 11.80 7.54
C GLY A 75 4.46 11.05 8.33
N GLU A 76 3.72 10.14 7.72
CA GLU A 76 2.65 9.40 8.37
C GLU A 76 3.03 7.95 8.61
N LYS A 77 2.33 7.32 9.54
CA LYS A 77 2.49 5.89 9.78
C LYS A 77 1.65 5.13 8.76
N ILE A 78 2.26 4.14 8.13
CA ILE A 78 1.58 3.29 7.15
C ILE A 78 1.40 1.93 7.78
N GLU A 79 0.16 1.42 7.78
CA GLU A 79 -0.18 0.17 8.43
C GLU A 79 -0.97 -0.71 7.47
N VAL A 80 -0.63 -2.00 7.43
CA VAL A 80 -1.38 -3.00 6.68
C VAL A 80 -1.98 -3.95 7.70
N LEU A 81 -3.27 -4.21 7.58
CA LEU A 81 -4.00 -5.00 8.57
C LEU A 81 -4.46 -6.32 7.98
N GLN A 82 -4.55 -7.32 8.84
CA GLN A 82 -5.24 -8.57 8.55
C GLN A 82 -6.38 -8.64 9.56
N GLY A 83 -7.60 -8.43 9.08
CA GLY A 83 -8.72 -8.21 9.99
C GLY A 83 -8.47 -6.94 10.78
N GLU A 84 -8.41 -7.06 12.10
CA GLU A 84 -8.14 -5.92 12.97
C GLU A 84 -6.69 -5.91 13.47
N SER A 85 -5.87 -6.84 13.00
CA SER A 85 -4.49 -6.96 13.46
C SER A 85 -3.54 -6.27 12.48
N ILE A 86 -2.63 -5.47 13.01
CA ILE A 86 -1.60 -4.85 12.20
C ILE A 86 -0.53 -5.90 11.94
N ILE A 87 -0.29 -6.21 10.66
CA ILE A 87 0.72 -7.20 10.30
C ILE A 87 2.00 -6.56 9.74
N LEU A 88 1.88 -5.32 9.23
CA LEU A 88 3.03 -4.58 8.73
C LEU A 88 2.82 -3.12 9.08
N GLU A 89 3.89 -2.43 9.48
CA GLU A 89 3.81 -0.99 9.68
C GLU A 89 5.18 -0.35 9.48
N VAL A 90 5.15 0.91 9.08
CA VAL A 90 6.36 1.69 8.92
C VAL A 90 6.01 3.17 9.09
N ASP A 91 6.97 3.91 9.64
CA ASP A 91 6.85 5.37 9.68
C ASP A 91 7.46 5.87 8.38
N PHE A 92 6.62 6.37 7.48
CA PHE A 92 7.07 6.78 6.16
C PHE A 92 7.77 8.14 6.26
N PRO A 93 8.95 8.27 5.64
CA PRO A 93 9.72 9.51 5.80
C PRO A 93 9.00 10.71 5.23
N LEU A 94 9.34 11.89 5.77
CA LEU A 94 8.71 13.12 5.35
C LEU A 94 9.16 13.55 3.96
N GLU A 95 10.34 13.12 3.52
CA GLU A 95 10.81 13.49 2.18
C GLU A 95 11.17 12.31 1.33
#